data_8d0ba0b04c20c62df47e032faaa4c32a
#
_entry.id   8d0ba0b04c20c62df47e032faaa4c32a
#
_cell.length_a   1.000
_cell.length_b   1.000
_cell.length_c   1.000
_cell.angle_alpha   90.00
_cell.angle_beta   90.00
_cell.angle_gamma   90.00
#
_symmetry.space_group_name_H-M   'P 1'
#
loop_
_entity.id
_entity.type
_entity.pdbx_description
1 polymer ?
#
loop_
_entity_poly.entity_id
_entity_poly.type
_entity_poly.pdbx_seq_one_letter_code
_entity_poly.pdbx_strand_id
1 'polypeptide(L)'
;MQTMAGMVIVGGGLAGLAAAHALSRFGIEAEVFEAAPALGEIGAAVNVAPNATQALVAIGLGEKIAAVGTRSPGIYTRNMQTGEFLEFNDRLKAAQRYGAPYYTFHRADLLEVFSSGLDHRLIHLGHRLVALEARNDGVMLAFANGAKVEADFVIGKDELVQ
;
A
#
# COMPACT_ATOMS: atom_id res chain seq x y z
N MET A 1 14.00 -19.21 16.08
CA MET A 1 12.67 -19.55 16.59
C MET A 1 11.74 -19.58 15.39
N GLN A 2 10.99 -20.63 15.18
CA GLN A 2 10.02 -20.74 14.07
C GLN A 2 8.69 -20.22 14.60
N THR A 3 8.11 -19.24 13.89
CA THR A 3 6.81 -18.66 14.24
C THR A 3 5.79 -19.16 13.23
N MET A 4 4.58 -19.48 13.68
CA MET A 4 3.46 -19.82 12.80
C MET A 4 2.53 -18.61 12.68
N ALA A 5 2.16 -18.27 11.45
CA ALA A 5 1.21 -17.21 11.12
C ALA A 5 0.16 -17.74 10.16
N GLY A 6 -1.10 -17.37 10.33
CA GLY A 6 -2.16 -17.76 9.41
C GLY A 6 -2.01 -17.07 8.04
N MET A 7 -1.90 -15.75 8.05
CA MET A 7 -1.76 -14.93 6.83
C MET A 7 -0.52 -14.05 6.95
N VAL A 8 0.34 -14.08 5.94
CA VAL A 8 1.54 -13.23 5.84
C VAL A 8 1.46 -12.35 4.60
N ILE A 9 1.85 -11.09 4.76
CA ILE A 9 2.04 -10.13 3.68
C ILE A 9 3.52 -9.77 3.63
N VAL A 10 4.15 -9.93 2.49
CA VAL A 10 5.54 -9.53 2.25
C VAL A 10 5.59 -8.20 1.51
N GLY A 11 6.09 -7.19 2.20
CA GLY A 11 6.18 -5.81 1.76
C GLY A 11 5.23 -4.88 2.52
N GLY A 12 5.79 -3.95 3.31
CA GLY A 12 5.08 -2.90 4.07
C GLY A 12 4.83 -1.62 3.29
N GLY A 13 4.87 -1.67 1.96
CA GLY A 13 4.49 -0.55 1.10
C GLY A 13 2.97 -0.33 1.03
N LEU A 14 2.53 0.65 0.22
CA LEU A 14 1.11 1.02 0.09
C LEU A 14 0.21 -0.18 -0.26
N ALA A 15 0.65 -1.07 -1.16
CA ALA A 15 -0.13 -2.24 -1.56
C ALA A 15 -0.28 -3.26 -0.43
N GLY A 16 0.81 -3.58 0.28
CA GLY A 16 0.77 -4.54 1.38
C GLY A 16 -0.06 -4.04 2.56
N LEU A 17 0.11 -2.78 2.95
CA LEU A 17 -0.70 -2.18 4.03
C LEU A 17 -2.18 -2.05 3.62
N ALA A 18 -2.48 -1.75 2.36
CA ALA A 18 -3.87 -1.76 1.87
C ALA A 18 -4.48 -3.17 1.92
N ALA A 19 -3.70 -4.21 1.57
CA ALA A 19 -4.14 -5.60 1.69
C ALA A 19 -4.41 -5.98 3.16
N ALA A 20 -3.54 -5.58 4.10
CA ALA A 20 -3.76 -5.79 5.52
C ALA A 20 -5.06 -5.14 6.02
N HIS A 21 -5.35 -3.89 5.60
CA HIS A 21 -6.62 -3.24 5.89
C HIS A 21 -7.82 -3.99 5.31
N ALA A 22 -7.71 -4.44 4.06
CA ALA A 22 -8.78 -5.19 3.41
C ALA A 22 -9.08 -6.49 4.17
N LEU A 23 -8.06 -7.25 4.56
CA LEU A 23 -8.20 -8.48 5.33
C LEU A 23 -8.80 -8.21 6.72
N SER A 24 -8.34 -7.18 7.41
CA SER A 24 -8.86 -6.78 8.72
C SER A 24 -10.37 -6.47 8.68
N ARG A 25 -10.90 -5.95 7.58
CA ARG A 25 -12.36 -5.74 7.40
C ARG A 25 -13.17 -7.03 7.41
N PHE A 26 -12.53 -8.16 7.10
CA PHE A 26 -13.14 -9.49 7.15
C PHE A 26 -12.77 -10.28 8.42
N GLY A 27 -12.14 -9.62 9.40
CA GLY A 27 -11.71 -10.25 10.65
C GLY A 27 -10.48 -11.17 10.48
N ILE A 28 -9.73 -11.01 9.38
CA ILE A 28 -8.52 -11.77 9.11
C ILE A 28 -7.32 -10.92 9.55
N GLU A 29 -6.59 -11.38 10.54
CA GLU A 29 -5.31 -10.80 10.93
C GLU A 29 -4.22 -11.28 9.97
N ALA A 30 -3.39 -10.35 9.50
CA ALA A 30 -2.25 -10.63 8.64
C ALA A 30 -0.99 -9.98 9.20
N GLU A 31 0.09 -10.76 9.31
CA GLU A 31 1.40 -10.24 9.68
C GLU A 31 2.11 -9.66 8.46
N VAL A 32 2.58 -8.42 8.57
CA VAL A 32 3.27 -7.70 7.48
C VAL A 32 4.77 -7.72 7.75
N PHE A 33 5.55 -8.26 6.82
CA PHE A 33 7.01 -8.30 6.89
C PHE A 33 7.62 -7.35 5.86
N GLU A 34 8.34 -6.34 6.34
CA GLU A 34 8.94 -5.28 5.52
C GLU A 34 10.47 -5.33 5.61
N ALA A 35 11.15 -5.23 4.46
CA ALA A 35 12.60 -5.28 4.36
C ALA A 35 13.28 -4.05 4.97
N ALA A 36 12.64 -2.89 4.89
CA ALA A 36 13.19 -1.64 5.43
C ALA A 36 13.17 -1.64 6.98
N PRO A 37 14.12 -0.96 7.63
CA PRO A 37 14.16 -0.84 9.09
C PRO A 37 13.12 0.14 9.64
N ALA A 38 12.48 0.92 8.78
CA ALA A 38 11.42 1.86 9.13
C ALA A 38 10.42 1.97 7.97
N LEU A 39 9.15 2.24 8.28
CA LEU A 39 8.18 2.67 7.29
C LEU A 39 8.47 4.13 6.95
N GLY A 40 8.87 4.38 5.73
CA GLY A 40 9.14 5.72 5.25
C GLY A 40 9.77 5.65 3.86
N GLU A 41 9.38 6.57 3.00
CA GLU A 41 9.98 6.70 1.68
C GLU A 41 10.28 8.17 1.39
N ILE A 42 11.36 8.38 0.65
CA ILE A 42 11.80 9.71 0.25
C ILE A 42 10.86 10.24 -0.84
N GLY A 43 10.15 11.30 -0.53
CA GLY A 43 9.70 12.41 -1.33
C GLY A 43 9.11 12.16 -2.74
N ALA A 44 8.17 11.22 -2.93
CA ALA A 44 7.42 11.13 -4.18
C ALA A 44 5.95 11.54 -3.99
N ALA A 45 5.38 12.22 -4.96
CA ALA A 45 3.94 12.47 -5.01
C ALA A 45 3.21 11.23 -5.55
N VAL A 46 2.08 10.89 -4.93
CA VAL A 46 1.20 9.80 -5.38
C VAL A 46 -0.17 10.38 -5.75
N ASN A 47 -0.60 10.05 -6.95
CA ASN A 47 -1.94 10.37 -7.41
C ASN A 47 -2.88 9.19 -7.19
N VAL A 48 -3.97 9.41 -6.49
CA VAL A 48 -5.02 8.43 -6.22
C VAL A 48 -6.27 8.83 -6.99
N ALA A 49 -6.57 8.06 -8.03
CA ALA A 49 -7.72 8.27 -8.89
C ALA A 49 -9.02 7.81 -8.21
N PRO A 50 -10.21 8.20 -8.72
CA PRO A 50 -11.50 7.87 -8.11
C PRO A 50 -11.72 6.39 -7.81
N ASN A 51 -11.28 5.48 -8.68
CA ASN A 51 -11.36 4.04 -8.46
C ASN A 51 -10.59 3.59 -7.22
N ALA A 52 -9.36 4.08 -7.06
CA ALA A 52 -8.54 3.78 -5.87
C ALA A 52 -9.09 4.49 -4.62
N THR A 53 -9.59 5.73 -4.75
CA THR A 53 -10.26 6.43 -3.64
C THR A 53 -11.47 5.64 -3.14
N GLN A 54 -12.30 5.11 -4.04
CA GLN A 54 -13.44 4.26 -3.66
C GLN A 54 -12.98 2.99 -2.92
N ALA A 55 -11.93 2.33 -3.41
CA ALA A 55 -11.37 1.16 -2.75
C ALA A 55 -10.88 1.49 -1.33
N LEU A 56 -10.18 2.62 -1.16
CA LEU A 56 -9.69 3.07 0.15
C LEU A 56 -10.84 3.43 1.10
N VAL A 57 -11.91 4.03 0.60
CA VAL A 57 -13.14 4.26 1.37
C VAL A 57 -13.76 2.92 1.81
N ALA A 58 -13.85 1.94 0.91
CA ALA A 58 -14.42 0.63 1.20
C ALA A 58 -13.66 -0.13 2.29
N ILE A 59 -12.33 0.04 2.36
CA ILE A 59 -11.52 -0.57 3.44
C ILE A 59 -11.41 0.30 4.71
N GLY A 60 -12.19 1.41 4.79
CA GLY A 60 -12.33 2.21 6.01
C GLY A 60 -11.31 3.35 6.17
N LEU A 61 -10.55 3.67 5.12
CA LEU A 61 -9.54 4.74 5.15
C LEU A 61 -10.04 6.10 4.63
N GLY A 62 -11.33 6.20 4.24
CA GLY A 62 -11.89 7.38 3.56
C GLY A 62 -11.67 8.71 4.27
N GLU A 63 -11.97 8.80 5.57
CA GLU A 63 -11.79 10.01 6.36
C GLU A 63 -10.31 10.37 6.53
N LYS A 64 -9.47 9.38 6.78
CA LYS A 64 -8.02 9.57 6.97
C LYS A 64 -7.35 10.10 5.71
N ILE A 65 -7.65 9.51 4.54
CA ILE A 65 -7.11 10.01 3.27
C ILE A 65 -7.64 11.40 2.91
N ALA A 66 -8.90 11.71 3.26
CA ALA A 66 -9.47 13.03 3.03
C ALA A 66 -8.82 14.13 3.86
N ALA A 67 -8.31 13.79 5.06
CA ALA A 67 -7.65 14.73 5.96
C ALA A 67 -6.26 15.16 5.47
N VAL A 68 -5.51 14.25 4.79
CA VAL A 68 -4.13 14.54 4.34
C VAL A 68 -4.02 14.75 2.82
N GLY A 69 -5.02 14.31 2.06
CA GLY A 69 -5.02 14.38 0.60
C GLY A 69 -5.36 15.76 0.07
N THR A 70 -4.59 16.22 -0.91
CA THR A 70 -4.88 17.46 -1.64
C THR A 70 -5.76 17.16 -2.85
N ARG A 71 -6.90 17.85 -2.96
CA ARG A 71 -7.75 17.79 -4.15
C ARG A 71 -7.21 18.72 -5.21
N SER A 72 -6.83 18.18 -6.35
CA SER A 72 -6.41 18.97 -7.52
C SER A 72 -7.59 19.19 -8.45
N PRO A 73 -7.86 20.41 -8.93
CA PRO A 73 -8.92 20.67 -9.91
C PRO A 73 -8.63 20.04 -11.27
N GLY A 74 -7.37 19.83 -11.61
CA GLY A 74 -6.98 19.22 -12.87
C GLY A 74 -5.48 19.30 -13.14
N ILE A 75 -5.10 18.80 -14.31
CA ILE A 75 -3.73 18.84 -14.83
C ILE A 75 -3.73 19.66 -16.13
N TYR A 76 -2.82 20.62 -16.19
CA TYR A 76 -2.50 21.37 -17.39
C TYR A 76 -1.32 20.72 -18.11
N THR A 77 -1.52 20.34 -19.37
CA THR A 77 -0.43 19.90 -20.24
C THR A 77 -0.01 21.06 -21.13
N ARG A 78 1.29 21.35 -21.17
CA ARG A 78 1.87 22.40 -21.99
C ARG A 78 3.01 21.85 -22.85
N ASN A 79 3.20 22.46 -24.01
CA ASN A 79 4.38 22.21 -24.85
C ASN A 79 5.64 22.67 -24.07
N MET A 80 6.61 21.77 -23.89
CA MET A 80 7.81 22.05 -23.11
C MET A 80 8.72 23.10 -23.76
N GLN A 81 8.70 23.23 -25.10
CA GLN A 81 9.54 24.16 -25.84
C GLN A 81 8.90 25.55 -25.98
N THR A 82 7.59 25.61 -26.25
CA THR A 82 6.88 26.87 -26.54
C THR A 82 6.09 27.42 -25.34
N GLY A 83 5.85 26.57 -24.30
CA GLY A 83 4.95 26.90 -23.19
C GLY A 83 3.47 26.91 -23.57
N GLU A 84 3.15 26.62 -24.82
CA GLU A 84 1.77 26.64 -25.34
C GLU A 84 0.90 25.63 -24.60
N PHE A 85 -0.34 26.05 -24.30
CA PHE A 85 -1.33 25.17 -23.68
C PHE A 85 -1.81 24.12 -24.68
N LEU A 86 -1.76 22.85 -24.26
CA LEU A 86 -2.21 21.72 -25.09
C LEU A 86 -3.53 21.14 -24.60
N GLU A 87 -3.63 20.89 -23.28
CA GLU A 87 -4.79 20.18 -22.72
C GLU A 87 -5.00 20.52 -21.23
N PHE A 88 -6.26 20.47 -20.81
CA PHE A 88 -6.66 20.47 -19.41
C PHE A 88 -7.45 19.20 -19.09
N ASN A 89 -6.89 18.37 -18.23
CA ASN A 89 -7.59 17.21 -17.70
C ASN A 89 -8.35 17.60 -16.44
N ASP A 90 -9.67 17.75 -16.55
CA ASP A 90 -10.58 18.20 -15.49
C ASP A 90 -10.86 17.06 -14.51
N ARG A 91 -10.21 17.09 -13.36
CA ARG A 91 -10.37 16.08 -12.29
C ARG A 91 -11.67 16.24 -11.51
N LEU A 92 -12.28 17.43 -11.50
CA LEU A 92 -13.57 17.65 -10.86
C LEU A 92 -14.70 16.97 -11.63
N LYS A 93 -14.66 17.04 -12.96
CA LYS A 93 -15.59 16.27 -13.82
C LYS A 93 -15.39 14.77 -13.66
N ALA A 94 -14.15 14.31 -13.56
CA ALA A 94 -13.87 12.91 -13.28
C ALA A 94 -14.44 12.48 -11.93
N ALA A 95 -14.27 13.30 -10.87
CA ALA A 95 -14.85 13.04 -9.56
C ALA A 95 -16.39 12.94 -9.60
N GLN A 96 -17.06 13.83 -10.32
CA GLN A 96 -18.51 13.79 -10.51
C GLN A 96 -18.96 12.52 -11.26
N ARG A 97 -18.23 12.16 -12.33
CA ARG A 97 -18.55 11.00 -13.17
C ARG A 97 -18.37 9.66 -12.43
N TYR A 98 -17.33 9.57 -11.62
CA TYR A 98 -16.94 8.31 -10.97
C TYR A 98 -17.29 8.25 -9.48
N GLY A 99 -17.96 9.28 -8.93
CA GLY A 99 -18.49 9.27 -7.56
C GLY A 99 -17.45 9.35 -6.44
N ALA A 100 -16.19 9.68 -6.76
CA ALA A 100 -15.14 9.84 -5.76
C ALA A 100 -14.08 10.87 -6.21
N PRO A 101 -13.45 11.60 -5.29
CA PRO A 101 -12.47 12.62 -5.63
C PRO A 101 -11.14 12.03 -6.10
N TYR A 102 -10.43 12.82 -6.89
CA TYR A 102 -9.02 12.68 -7.17
C TYR A 102 -8.21 13.31 -6.05
N TYR A 103 -7.26 12.57 -5.49
CA TYR A 103 -6.31 13.09 -4.51
C TYR A 103 -4.87 13.02 -5.02
N THR A 104 -4.06 13.97 -4.57
CA THR A 104 -2.61 13.91 -4.62
C THR A 104 -2.09 13.90 -3.18
N PHE A 105 -1.17 13.00 -2.89
CA PHE A 105 -0.57 12.84 -1.57
C PHE A 105 0.94 12.99 -1.65
N HIS A 106 1.55 13.42 -0.58
CA HIS A 106 2.92 13.03 -0.30
C HIS A 106 2.93 11.54 0.07
N ARG A 107 3.84 10.76 -0.51
CA ARG A 107 3.83 9.29 -0.34
C ARG A 107 4.01 8.88 1.12
N ALA A 108 4.83 9.60 1.89
CA ALA A 108 5.03 9.34 3.31
C ALA A 108 3.73 9.52 4.11
N ASP A 109 2.96 10.59 3.85
CA ASP A 109 1.70 10.85 4.56
C ASP A 109 0.67 9.75 4.27
N LEU A 110 0.60 9.29 3.02
CA LEU A 110 -0.29 8.19 2.66
C LEU A 110 0.13 6.86 3.32
N LEU A 111 1.43 6.61 3.42
CA LEU A 111 1.98 5.43 4.09
C LEU A 111 1.67 5.47 5.60
N GLU A 112 1.78 6.66 6.23
CA GLU A 112 1.42 6.88 7.63
C GLU A 112 -0.06 6.62 7.87
N VAL A 113 -0.94 7.12 6.99
CA VAL A 113 -2.38 6.82 7.06
C VAL A 113 -2.62 5.31 7.06
N PHE A 114 -1.94 4.57 6.20
CA PHE A 114 -2.13 3.12 6.11
C PHE A 114 -1.57 2.40 7.34
N SER A 115 -0.36 2.75 7.79
CA SER A 115 0.24 2.12 8.97
C SER A 115 -0.50 2.43 10.27
N SER A 116 -0.95 3.67 10.46
CA SER A 116 -1.64 4.12 11.70
C SER A 116 -3.01 3.46 11.95
N GLY A 117 -3.55 2.77 10.96
CA GLY A 117 -4.83 2.06 11.07
C GLY A 117 -4.71 0.59 11.41
N LEU A 118 -3.47 0.06 11.50
CA LEU A 118 -3.18 -1.34 11.76
C LEU A 118 -2.56 -1.52 13.16
N ASP A 119 -2.65 -2.71 13.71
CA ASP A 119 -1.91 -3.06 14.92
C ASP A 119 -0.41 -3.13 14.58
N HIS A 120 0.36 -2.22 15.16
CA HIS A 120 1.81 -2.17 14.94
C HIS A 120 2.56 -3.44 15.35
N ARG A 121 1.98 -4.28 16.22
CA ARG A 121 2.56 -5.57 16.60
C ARG A 121 2.57 -6.57 15.44
N LEU A 122 1.72 -6.36 14.44
CA LEU A 122 1.65 -7.17 13.23
C LEU A 122 2.57 -6.68 12.10
N ILE A 123 3.32 -5.59 12.33
CA ILE A 123 4.24 -5.02 11.33
C ILE A 123 5.68 -5.28 11.76
N HIS A 124 6.34 -6.18 11.06
CA HIS A 124 7.72 -6.62 11.34
C HIS A 124 8.69 -5.96 10.36
N LEU A 125 9.45 -4.98 10.85
CA LEU A 125 10.46 -4.25 10.08
C LEU A 125 11.80 -4.97 10.07
N GLY A 126 12.68 -4.66 9.09
CA GLY A 126 14.00 -5.29 8.95
C GLY A 126 13.95 -6.76 8.52
N HIS A 127 12.83 -7.19 7.91
CA HIS A 127 12.61 -8.56 7.47
C HIS A 127 12.63 -8.65 5.94
N ARG A 128 13.84 -8.65 5.36
CA ARG A 128 14.03 -8.88 3.92
C ARG A 128 13.85 -10.35 3.61
N LEU A 129 12.83 -10.71 2.83
CA LEU A 129 12.63 -12.08 2.35
C LEU A 129 13.81 -12.49 1.47
N VAL A 130 14.36 -13.68 1.71
CA VAL A 130 15.46 -14.27 0.92
C VAL A 130 15.10 -15.62 0.32
N ALA A 131 14.11 -16.32 0.86
CA ALA A 131 13.60 -17.55 0.28
C ALA A 131 12.15 -17.78 0.65
N LEU A 132 11.42 -18.41 -0.27
CA LEU A 132 10.04 -18.85 -0.08
C LEU A 132 9.95 -20.28 -0.61
N GLU A 133 9.43 -21.19 0.21
CA GLU A 133 9.25 -22.60 -0.11
C GLU A 133 7.79 -22.99 0.13
N ALA A 134 7.08 -23.33 -0.95
CA ALA A 134 5.73 -23.86 -0.85
C ALA A 134 5.78 -25.30 -0.34
N ARG A 135 4.89 -25.66 0.59
CA ARG A 135 4.74 -26.97 1.20
C ARG A 135 3.32 -27.47 1.05
N ASN A 136 3.07 -28.71 1.37
CA ASN A 136 1.72 -29.32 1.27
C ASN A 136 0.71 -28.68 2.24
N ASP A 137 1.19 -28.13 3.34
CA ASP A 137 0.41 -27.58 4.47
C ASP A 137 0.64 -26.08 4.71
N GLY A 138 1.34 -25.39 3.80
CA GLY A 138 1.61 -23.97 3.94
C GLY A 138 2.82 -23.47 3.15
N VAL A 139 3.38 -22.37 3.61
CA VAL A 139 4.53 -21.71 2.98
C VAL A 139 5.57 -21.40 4.05
N MET A 140 6.82 -21.80 3.82
CA MET A 140 7.95 -21.41 4.65
C MET A 140 8.65 -20.19 4.06
N LEU A 141 8.76 -19.13 4.87
CA LEU A 141 9.50 -17.92 4.53
C LEU A 141 10.80 -17.86 5.34
N ALA A 142 11.90 -17.50 4.67
CA ALA A 142 13.18 -17.24 5.32
C ALA A 142 13.62 -15.80 5.05
N PHE A 143 14.09 -15.12 6.10
CA PHE A 143 14.49 -13.72 6.04
C PHE A 143 16.00 -13.55 6.27
N ALA A 144 16.58 -12.49 5.71
CA ALA A 144 18.02 -12.21 5.80
C ALA A 144 18.54 -12.02 7.22
N ASN A 145 17.67 -11.63 8.17
CA ASN A 145 17.99 -11.53 9.59
C ASN A 145 18.00 -12.86 10.33
N GLY A 146 17.82 -13.99 9.61
CA GLY A 146 17.81 -15.34 10.15
C GLY A 146 16.45 -15.81 10.69
N ALA A 147 15.43 -14.95 10.68
CA ALA A 147 14.06 -15.35 11.07
C ALA A 147 13.48 -16.32 10.03
N LYS A 148 12.64 -17.24 10.51
CA LYS A 148 11.83 -18.15 9.68
C LYS A 148 10.40 -18.12 10.17
N VAL A 149 9.46 -18.00 9.23
CA VAL A 149 8.02 -17.95 9.48
C VAL A 149 7.34 -19.00 8.60
N GLU A 150 6.47 -19.77 9.18
CA GLU A 150 5.57 -20.69 8.50
C GLU A 150 4.18 -20.04 8.45
N ALA A 151 3.56 -20.01 7.27
CA ALA A 151 2.27 -19.37 7.05
C ALA A 151 1.35 -20.28 6.25
N ASP A 152 0.03 -20.19 6.52
CA ASP A 152 -0.98 -20.87 5.70
C ASP A 152 -1.08 -20.22 4.33
N PHE A 153 -1.03 -18.87 4.28
CA PHE A 153 -1.13 -18.09 3.05
C PHE A 153 -0.13 -16.93 3.05
N VAL A 154 0.39 -16.61 1.86
CA VAL A 154 1.30 -15.49 1.64
C VAL A 154 0.78 -14.60 0.51
N ILE A 155 0.74 -13.30 0.78
CA ILE A 155 0.51 -12.26 -0.22
C ILE A 155 1.83 -11.51 -0.42
N GLY A 156 2.25 -11.36 -1.66
CA GLY A 156 3.47 -10.61 -1.98
C GLY A 156 3.45 -10.00 -3.36
N LYS A 157 4.40 -9.10 -3.65
CA LYS A 157 4.60 -8.52 -4.95
C LYS A 157 5.41 -9.47 -5.84
N ASP A 158 5.23 -9.42 -7.17
CA ASP A 158 5.83 -10.32 -8.18
C ASP A 158 7.37 -10.48 -8.14
N GLU A 159 8.09 -9.65 -7.42
CA GLU A 159 9.55 -9.70 -7.29
C GLU A 159 10.04 -10.57 -6.10
N LEU A 160 9.17 -11.39 -5.53
CA LEU A 160 9.50 -12.18 -4.32
C LEU A 160 10.52 -13.30 -4.55
N VAL A 161 10.76 -13.70 -5.80
CA VAL A 161 11.73 -14.76 -6.13
C VAL A 161 12.46 -14.39 -7.42
N GLN A 162 13.70 -13.99 -7.32
CA GLN A 162 14.70 -14.09 -8.38
C GLN A 162 15.76 -15.08 -7.96
#